data_06f012435774b57b0fcc0f4c71ee0352
#
_entry.id   06f012435774b57b0fcc0f4c71ee0352
#
_cell.length_a   1.000
_cell.length_b   1.000
_cell.length_c   1.000
_cell.angle_alpha   90.00
_cell.angle_beta   90.00
_cell.angle_gamma   90.00
#
_symmetry.space_group_name_H-M   'P 1'
#
loop_
_entity.id
_entity.type
_entity.pdbx_description
1 polymer ?
#
loop_
_entity_poly.entity_id
_entity_poly.type
_entity_poly.pdbx_seq_one_letter_code
_entity_poly.pdbx_strand_id
1 'polypeptide(L)'
;MASLSSLISRFAIARQIPIFSKLSWLELRKIARRSAIFEYRKGEIIRRQGDPADNFYCIVSGRIQSYHLLPGGAKEQLESLHRGMHFGIISVMTGEVHSRTYEALNDTIILQIPKDEFLNILRSIPQLGVELSHSLSQRIRRNVLKTRSGKESTVISIYSPVKGSGSSTYAINLALSLERETGKKIIFVSINPSSKESTPVPFAIGEASPQWKHPPVNLSQIAHDPDRMRKSILRNDIKIDLLNVVFDLKDAAAISPFISALTDEYHYVVVDLPNEKDDFVLKPLTQSDLVQLIIWDREEDLKMT
;
A
#
# COMPACT_ATOMS: atom_id res chain seq x y z
N MET A 1 0.52 18.17 -25.43
CA MET A 1 -0.85 17.57 -25.34
C MET A 1 -0.72 16.24 -24.60
N ALA A 2 -1.32 16.13 -23.42
CA ALA A 2 -1.37 14.82 -22.73
C ALA A 2 -2.17 13.86 -23.60
N SER A 3 -1.64 12.66 -23.87
CA SER A 3 -2.33 11.68 -24.69
C SER A 3 -3.67 11.28 -24.05
N LEU A 4 -4.65 10.91 -24.85
CA LEU A 4 -5.98 10.49 -24.37
C LEU A 4 -5.89 9.35 -23.36
N SER A 5 -4.93 8.44 -23.55
CA SER A 5 -4.62 7.33 -22.65
C SER A 5 -4.16 7.82 -21.25
N SER A 6 -3.34 8.85 -21.16
CA SER A 6 -2.88 9.41 -19.88
C SER A 6 -4.00 10.14 -19.11
N LEU A 7 -4.98 10.71 -19.82
CA LEU A 7 -6.14 11.33 -19.19
C LEU A 7 -7.12 10.29 -18.63
N ILE A 8 -7.36 9.20 -19.37
CA ILE A 8 -8.20 8.10 -18.93
C ILE A 8 -7.59 7.45 -17.68
N SER A 9 -6.28 7.23 -17.68
CA SER A 9 -5.56 6.68 -16.52
C SER A 9 -5.70 7.60 -15.30
N ARG A 10 -5.48 8.91 -15.44
CA ARG A 10 -5.63 9.89 -14.34
C ARG A 10 -7.06 10.00 -13.82
N PHE A 11 -8.06 9.89 -14.71
CA PHE A 11 -9.46 9.85 -14.31
C PHE A 11 -9.80 8.62 -13.46
N ALA A 12 -9.36 7.43 -13.91
CA ALA A 12 -9.56 6.19 -13.18
C ALA A 12 -8.89 6.22 -11.79
N ILE A 13 -7.70 6.79 -11.72
CA ILE A 13 -6.96 6.99 -10.46
C ILE A 13 -7.67 7.98 -9.55
N ALA A 14 -8.07 9.15 -10.05
CA ALA A 14 -8.76 10.16 -9.26
C ALA A 14 -10.04 9.60 -8.62
N ARG A 15 -10.80 8.78 -9.36
CA ARG A 15 -12.02 8.14 -8.85
C ARG A 15 -11.79 7.21 -7.65
N GLN A 16 -10.59 6.64 -7.52
CA GLN A 16 -10.25 5.74 -6.41
C GLN A 16 -9.83 6.48 -5.13
N ILE A 17 -9.58 7.79 -5.22
CA ILE A 17 -9.16 8.59 -4.06
C ILE A 17 -10.40 8.96 -3.23
N PRO A 18 -10.47 8.62 -1.93
CA PRO A 18 -11.66 8.78 -1.11
C PRO A 18 -12.26 10.19 -1.12
N ILE A 19 -11.43 11.24 -1.06
CA ILE A 19 -11.90 12.64 -1.06
C ILE A 19 -12.58 13.06 -2.38
N PHE A 20 -12.37 12.29 -3.46
CA PHE A 20 -12.98 12.53 -4.76
C PHE A 20 -14.15 11.57 -5.07
N SER A 21 -14.40 10.58 -4.20
CA SER A 21 -15.38 9.49 -4.46
C SER A 21 -16.82 9.97 -4.66
N LYS A 22 -17.18 11.11 -4.05
CA LYS A 22 -18.53 11.70 -4.14
C LYS A 22 -18.68 12.71 -5.27
N LEU A 23 -17.63 12.95 -6.04
CA LEU A 23 -17.65 13.91 -7.13
C LEU A 23 -18.31 13.34 -8.38
N SER A 24 -19.00 14.21 -9.13
CA SER A 24 -19.58 13.86 -10.42
C SER A 24 -18.51 13.58 -11.48
N TRP A 25 -18.89 12.92 -12.57
CA TRP A 25 -17.99 12.63 -13.68
C TRP A 25 -17.32 13.89 -14.26
N LEU A 26 -18.08 15.00 -14.39
CA LEU A 26 -17.54 16.26 -14.89
C LEU A 26 -16.49 16.87 -13.95
N GLU A 27 -16.71 16.80 -12.65
CA GLU A 27 -15.79 17.29 -11.64
C GLU A 27 -14.51 16.44 -11.60
N LEU A 28 -14.63 15.11 -11.61
CA LEU A 28 -13.49 14.19 -11.72
C LEU A 28 -12.66 14.45 -12.97
N ARG A 29 -13.31 14.74 -14.10
CA ARG A 29 -12.61 15.11 -15.35
C ARG A 29 -11.83 16.42 -15.23
N LYS A 30 -12.35 17.41 -14.49
CA LYS A 30 -11.62 18.67 -14.21
C LYS A 30 -10.34 18.37 -13.41
N ILE A 31 -10.43 17.52 -12.37
CA ILE A 31 -9.28 17.10 -11.57
C ILE A 31 -8.25 16.35 -12.42
N ALA A 32 -8.69 15.33 -13.18
CA ALA A 32 -7.81 14.53 -14.01
C ALA A 32 -7.04 15.34 -15.07
N ARG A 33 -7.64 16.40 -15.60
CA ARG A 33 -6.99 17.29 -16.56
C ARG A 33 -5.90 18.19 -15.95
N ARG A 34 -6.04 18.51 -14.66
CA ARG A 34 -5.19 19.45 -13.92
C ARG A 34 -4.23 18.77 -12.98
N SER A 35 -4.20 17.45 -12.98
CA SER A 35 -3.30 16.64 -12.16
C SER A 35 -2.23 15.96 -13.00
N ALA A 36 -1.14 15.58 -12.33
CA ALA A 36 -0.09 14.73 -12.88
C ALA A 36 0.18 13.57 -11.92
N ILE A 37 0.69 12.46 -12.43
CA ILE A 37 1.05 11.29 -11.65
C ILE A 37 2.56 11.21 -11.59
N PHE A 38 3.10 10.97 -10.39
CA PHE A 38 4.51 10.80 -10.14
C PHE A 38 4.74 9.51 -9.35
N GLU A 39 5.83 8.82 -9.67
CA GLU A 39 6.27 7.62 -8.99
C GLU A 39 7.54 7.95 -8.20
N TYR A 40 7.59 7.46 -6.96
CA TYR A 40 8.71 7.62 -6.05
C TYR A 40 9.13 6.24 -5.57
N ARG A 41 10.42 5.99 -5.55
CA ARG A 41 11.00 4.76 -4.99
C ARG A 41 11.12 4.85 -3.47
N LYS A 42 11.23 3.70 -2.82
CA LYS A 42 11.52 3.62 -1.39
C LYS A 42 12.72 4.48 -1.00
N GLY A 43 12.56 5.31 0.02
CA GLY A 43 13.56 6.23 0.54
C GLY A 43 13.68 7.57 -0.21
N GLU A 44 12.96 7.76 -1.32
CA GLU A 44 12.96 9.04 -2.03
C GLU A 44 12.18 10.10 -1.26
N ILE A 45 12.75 11.31 -1.22
CA ILE A 45 12.13 12.47 -0.59
C ILE A 45 11.20 13.15 -1.61
N ILE A 46 9.93 13.24 -1.26
CA ILE A 46 8.91 13.85 -2.08
C ILE A 46 8.92 15.37 -1.91
N ARG A 47 9.02 15.83 -0.66
CA ARG A 47 9.19 17.25 -0.28
C ARG A 47 9.98 17.34 1.01
N ARG A 48 10.81 18.39 1.10
CA ARG A 48 11.57 18.71 2.30
C ARG A 48 10.85 19.74 3.14
N GLN A 49 11.11 19.74 4.43
CA GLN A 49 10.77 20.84 5.31
C GLN A 49 11.46 22.12 4.80
N GLY A 50 10.68 23.20 4.66
CA GLY A 50 11.13 24.47 4.06
C GLY A 50 10.91 24.60 2.55
N ASP A 51 10.56 23.53 1.84
CA ASP A 51 10.23 23.61 0.41
C ASP A 51 8.97 24.46 0.18
N PRO A 52 8.87 25.18 -0.96
CA PRO A 52 7.66 25.90 -1.34
C PRO A 52 6.45 24.98 -1.48
N ALA A 53 5.27 25.49 -1.10
CA ALA A 53 4.00 24.77 -1.20
C ALA A 53 3.37 24.92 -2.58
N ASP A 54 3.96 24.30 -3.58
CA ASP A 54 3.56 24.46 -4.99
C ASP A 54 2.49 23.48 -5.44
N ASN A 55 2.22 22.42 -4.66
CA ASN A 55 1.30 21.37 -5.05
C ASN A 55 0.49 20.82 -3.86
N PHE A 56 -0.69 20.32 -4.17
CA PHE A 56 -1.48 19.41 -3.34
C PHE A 56 -1.23 17.97 -3.78
N TYR A 57 -1.14 17.05 -2.84
CA TYR A 57 -0.72 15.66 -3.07
C TYR A 57 -1.73 14.67 -2.55
N CYS A 58 -2.09 13.66 -3.37
CA CYS A 58 -2.89 12.51 -2.96
C CYS A 58 -2.09 11.22 -3.18
N ILE A 59 -2.05 10.36 -2.18
CA ILE A 59 -1.40 9.06 -2.26
C ILE A 59 -2.32 8.07 -2.97
N VAL A 60 -1.91 7.61 -4.15
CA VAL A 60 -2.65 6.64 -4.96
C VAL A 60 -2.33 5.22 -4.50
N SER A 61 -1.05 4.96 -4.24
CA SER A 61 -0.56 3.71 -3.66
C SER A 61 0.75 3.95 -2.94
N GLY A 62 1.12 3.03 -2.05
CA GLY A 62 2.32 3.14 -1.24
C GLY A 62 2.08 3.83 0.11
N ARG A 63 3.18 4.09 0.81
CA ARG A 63 3.21 4.71 2.13
C ARG A 63 4.30 5.76 2.23
N ILE A 64 4.02 6.81 2.97
CA ILE A 64 4.89 7.97 3.18
C ILE A 64 5.02 8.20 4.67
N GLN A 65 6.23 8.44 5.14
CA GLN A 65 6.45 9.01 6.47
C GLN A 65 6.60 10.53 6.39
N SER A 66 6.06 11.23 7.37
CA SER A 66 6.35 12.64 7.58
C SER A 66 7.10 12.83 8.88
N TYR A 67 8.14 13.66 8.85
CA TYR A 67 8.98 13.93 10.01
C TYR A 67 9.50 15.37 10.01
N HIS A 68 9.87 15.84 11.20
CA HIS A 68 10.68 17.04 11.37
C HIS A 68 12.16 16.67 11.42
N LEU A 69 13.00 17.51 10.80
CA LEU A 69 14.44 17.49 11.04
C LEU A 69 14.71 18.40 12.24
N LEU A 70 15.20 17.81 13.32
CA LEU A 70 15.64 18.53 14.50
C LEU A 70 17.04 19.11 14.33
N PRO A 71 17.42 20.16 15.07
CA PRO A 71 18.80 20.61 15.17
C PRO A 71 19.70 19.43 15.54
N GLY A 72 20.74 19.14 14.73
CA GLY A 72 21.59 17.96 14.89
C GLY A 72 21.26 16.79 13.97
N GLY A 73 20.22 16.92 13.09
CA GLY A 73 19.93 15.95 12.03
C GLY A 73 19.08 14.75 12.45
N ALA A 74 18.64 14.70 13.73
CA ALA A 74 17.71 13.66 14.18
C ALA A 74 16.33 13.84 13.52
N LYS A 75 15.69 12.72 13.14
CA LYS A 75 14.35 12.71 12.59
C LYS A 75 13.32 12.49 13.71
N GLU A 76 12.41 13.43 13.89
CA GLU A 76 11.23 13.26 14.74
C GLU A 76 10.05 12.82 13.86
N GLN A 77 9.70 11.54 13.94
CA GLN A 77 8.60 11.00 13.16
C GLN A 77 7.26 11.54 13.67
N LEU A 78 6.45 12.07 12.76
CA LEU A 78 5.17 12.68 13.10
C LEU A 78 3.99 11.80 12.70
N GLU A 79 4.00 11.29 11.47
CA GLU A 79 2.84 10.60 10.91
C GLU A 79 3.25 9.69 9.75
N SER A 80 2.61 8.52 9.69
CA SER A 80 2.62 7.65 8.52
C SER A 80 1.37 7.90 7.69
N LEU A 81 1.54 8.16 6.41
CA LEU A 81 0.48 8.42 5.44
C LEU A 81 0.40 7.26 4.47
N HIS A 82 -0.81 6.84 4.12
CA HIS A 82 -1.05 5.69 3.27
C HIS A 82 -2.00 6.03 2.12
N ARG A 83 -2.27 5.04 1.26
CA ARG A 83 -3.21 5.16 0.14
C ARG A 83 -4.50 5.87 0.54
N GLY A 84 -4.98 6.78 -0.31
CA GLY A 84 -6.20 7.56 -0.12
C GLY A 84 -6.03 8.79 0.76
N MET A 85 -4.92 8.91 1.49
CA MET A 85 -4.60 10.12 2.24
C MET A 85 -3.98 11.19 1.35
N HIS A 86 -4.01 12.41 1.85
CA HIS A 86 -3.46 13.58 1.16
C HIS A 86 -2.57 14.39 2.09
N PHE A 87 -1.67 15.19 1.52
CA PHE A 87 -0.81 16.13 2.24
C PHE A 87 -0.56 17.41 1.42
N GLY A 88 0.12 18.37 2.02
CA GLY A 88 0.40 19.67 1.40
C GLY A 88 -0.74 20.67 1.50
N ILE A 89 -1.96 20.26 1.88
CA ILE A 89 -3.14 21.14 1.91
C ILE A 89 -2.95 22.34 2.86
N ILE A 90 -2.38 22.14 4.03
CA ILE A 90 -2.20 23.24 5.01
C ILE A 90 -1.30 24.30 4.40
N SER A 91 -0.12 23.92 3.91
CA SER A 91 0.84 24.86 3.32
C SER A 91 0.30 25.52 2.06
N VAL A 92 -0.46 24.81 1.23
CA VAL A 92 -1.13 25.39 0.04
C VAL A 92 -2.17 26.42 0.43
N MET A 93 -2.96 26.18 1.49
CA MET A 93 -4.03 27.07 1.95
C MET A 93 -3.49 28.28 2.70
N THR A 94 -2.43 28.12 3.50
CA THR A 94 -1.80 29.22 4.26
C THR A 94 -0.83 30.03 3.42
N GLY A 95 -0.32 29.47 2.32
CA GLY A 95 0.75 30.07 1.50
C GLY A 95 2.15 29.91 2.11
N GLU A 96 2.27 29.15 3.21
CA GLU A 96 3.54 28.90 3.89
C GLU A 96 4.30 27.73 3.27
N VAL A 97 5.59 27.61 3.57
CA VAL A 97 6.43 26.48 3.17
C VAL A 97 5.99 25.18 3.84
N HIS A 98 6.45 24.05 3.33
CA HIS A 98 6.22 22.76 3.97
C HIS A 98 6.86 22.71 5.36
N SER A 99 6.05 22.46 6.40
CA SER A 99 6.53 22.35 7.79
C SER A 99 7.21 21.03 8.10
N ARG A 100 7.17 20.05 7.20
CA ARG A 100 7.67 18.66 7.39
C ARG A 100 8.33 18.15 6.14
N THR A 101 9.24 17.18 6.31
CA THR A 101 9.76 16.36 5.22
C THR A 101 8.85 15.16 5.00
N TYR A 102 8.59 14.81 3.74
CA TYR A 102 7.82 13.66 3.31
C TYR A 102 8.72 12.73 2.51
N GLU A 103 8.84 11.48 2.97
CA GLU A 103 9.72 10.45 2.40
C GLU A 103 8.91 9.18 2.13
N ALA A 104 9.13 8.56 0.97
CA ALA A 104 8.47 7.31 0.58
C ALA A 104 9.03 6.14 1.40
N LEU A 105 8.17 5.43 2.15
CA LEU A 105 8.55 4.23 2.91
C LEU A 105 8.66 2.99 2.03
N ASN A 106 7.95 2.99 0.92
CA ASN A 106 8.00 1.98 -0.14
C ASN A 106 7.73 2.67 -1.49
N ASP A 107 7.72 1.91 -2.60
CA ASP A 107 7.39 2.46 -3.90
C ASP A 107 5.98 3.08 -3.85
N THR A 108 5.91 4.36 -4.18
CA THR A 108 4.73 5.19 -3.94
C THR A 108 4.32 5.93 -5.21
N ILE A 109 3.03 5.90 -5.52
CA ILE A 109 2.42 6.65 -6.62
C ILE A 109 1.60 7.78 -6.03
N ILE A 110 1.85 8.99 -6.52
CA ILE A 110 1.22 10.23 -6.04
C ILE A 110 0.54 10.94 -7.21
N LEU A 111 -0.70 11.35 -6.99
CA LEU A 111 -1.38 12.31 -7.84
C LEU A 111 -1.11 13.71 -7.29
N GLN A 112 -0.51 14.58 -8.11
CA GLN A 112 -0.18 15.96 -7.77
C GLN A 112 -1.09 16.93 -8.53
N ILE A 113 -1.54 17.96 -7.82
CA ILE A 113 -2.32 19.06 -8.40
C ILE A 113 -1.57 20.37 -8.06
N PRO A 114 -1.15 21.16 -9.06
CA PRO A 114 -0.53 22.47 -8.83
C PRO A 114 -1.41 23.37 -7.96
N LYS A 115 -0.79 24.17 -7.09
CA LYS A 115 -1.47 25.05 -6.10
C LYS A 115 -2.60 25.86 -6.72
N ASP A 116 -2.33 26.59 -7.80
CA ASP A 116 -3.33 27.47 -8.41
C ASP A 116 -4.51 26.67 -8.99
N GLU A 117 -4.20 25.53 -9.61
CA GLU A 117 -5.23 24.62 -10.13
C GLU A 117 -6.06 23.99 -9.01
N PHE A 118 -5.42 23.63 -7.90
CA PHE A 118 -6.12 23.11 -6.74
C PHE A 118 -7.06 24.14 -6.11
N LEU A 119 -6.61 25.38 -5.95
CA LEU A 119 -7.44 26.47 -5.45
C LEU A 119 -8.62 26.78 -6.39
N ASN A 120 -8.40 26.73 -7.70
CA ASN A 120 -9.45 26.89 -8.70
C ASN A 120 -10.47 25.73 -8.66
N ILE A 121 -9.99 24.50 -8.45
CA ILE A 121 -10.85 23.32 -8.25
C ILE A 121 -11.71 23.51 -7.01
N LEU A 122 -11.13 23.91 -5.87
CA LEU A 122 -11.87 24.15 -4.63
C LEU A 122 -12.97 25.19 -4.78
N ARG A 123 -12.69 26.31 -5.50
CA ARG A 123 -13.70 27.35 -5.76
C ARG A 123 -14.84 26.82 -6.65
N SER A 124 -14.52 25.95 -7.58
CA SER A 124 -15.50 25.42 -8.56
C SER A 124 -16.26 24.19 -8.06
N ILE A 125 -15.80 23.53 -6.99
CA ILE A 125 -16.36 22.31 -6.42
C ILE A 125 -16.44 22.47 -4.90
N PRO A 126 -17.44 23.18 -4.36
CA PRO A 126 -17.55 23.41 -2.91
C PRO A 126 -17.62 22.12 -2.09
N GLN A 127 -18.23 21.06 -2.64
CA GLN A 127 -18.31 19.74 -2.01
C GLN A 127 -16.92 19.17 -1.67
N LEU A 128 -15.92 19.42 -2.50
CA LEU A 128 -14.54 18.99 -2.22
C LEU A 128 -13.98 19.65 -0.95
N GLY A 129 -14.31 20.94 -0.72
CA GLY A 129 -13.92 21.64 0.51
C GLY A 129 -14.51 20.98 1.76
N VAL A 130 -15.76 20.52 1.69
CA VAL A 130 -16.42 19.79 2.79
C VAL A 130 -15.72 18.45 3.04
N GLU A 131 -15.43 17.67 2.00
CA GLU A 131 -14.74 16.37 2.13
C GLU A 131 -13.32 16.53 2.69
N LEU A 132 -12.59 17.56 2.26
CA LEU A 132 -11.26 17.87 2.80
C LEU A 132 -11.32 18.28 4.28
N SER A 133 -12.28 19.15 4.65
CA SER A 133 -12.48 19.56 6.04
C SER A 133 -12.80 18.36 6.93
N HIS A 134 -13.67 17.45 6.46
CA HIS A 134 -14.00 16.23 7.17
C HIS A 134 -12.78 15.30 7.31
N SER A 135 -12.01 15.09 6.23
CA SER A 135 -10.79 14.29 6.24
C SER A 135 -9.74 14.86 7.23
N LEU A 136 -9.51 16.17 7.21
CA LEU A 136 -8.60 16.83 8.14
C LEU A 136 -9.07 16.72 9.59
N SER A 137 -10.35 16.94 9.87
CA SER A 137 -10.92 16.81 11.21
C SER A 137 -10.77 15.39 11.75
N GLN A 138 -11.02 14.36 10.93
CA GLN A 138 -10.79 12.97 11.32
C GLN A 138 -9.32 12.69 11.59
N ARG A 139 -8.41 13.28 10.79
CA ARG A 139 -6.97 13.13 10.96
C ARG A 139 -6.47 13.77 12.25
N ILE A 140 -6.92 14.98 12.56
CA ILE A 140 -6.63 15.67 13.83
C ILE A 140 -7.14 14.82 15.00
N ARG A 141 -8.39 14.36 14.96
CA ARG A 141 -8.97 13.51 15.99
C ARG A 141 -8.16 12.23 16.20
N ARG A 142 -7.76 11.56 15.12
CA ARG A 142 -6.89 10.37 15.20
C ARG A 142 -5.55 10.68 15.83
N ASN A 143 -4.91 11.78 15.47
CA ASN A 143 -3.61 12.17 16.02
C ASN A 143 -3.70 12.55 17.51
N VAL A 144 -4.75 13.22 17.92
CA VAL A 144 -5.02 13.52 19.35
C VAL A 144 -5.31 12.23 20.14
N LEU A 145 -6.00 11.26 19.54
CA LEU A 145 -6.29 9.96 20.15
C LEU A 145 -5.14 8.95 20.02
N LYS A 146 -4.23 9.14 19.07
CA LYS A 146 -3.06 8.28 18.82
C LYS A 146 -2.01 8.27 19.92
N THR A 147 -2.14 9.11 20.92
CA THR A 147 -1.40 8.93 22.18
C THR A 147 -1.65 7.54 22.82
N ARG A 148 -2.56 6.71 22.25
CA ARG A 148 -2.91 5.37 22.79
C ARG A 148 -2.92 4.17 21.84
N SER A 149 -2.89 4.31 20.51
CA SER A 149 -2.71 3.14 19.61
C SER A 149 -2.45 3.57 18.17
N GLY A 150 -1.18 3.68 17.79
CA GLY A 150 -0.78 3.79 16.40
C GLY A 150 -1.15 2.50 15.65
N LYS A 151 -2.09 2.57 14.72
CA LYS A 151 -2.36 1.48 13.79
C LYS A 151 -1.27 1.50 12.72
N GLU A 152 -0.06 1.11 13.08
CA GLU A 152 1.00 0.87 12.10
C GLU A 152 0.82 -0.54 11.55
N SER A 153 0.61 -0.62 10.25
CA SER A 153 0.61 -1.89 9.54
C SER A 153 2.04 -2.21 9.12
N THR A 154 2.46 -3.45 9.30
CA THR A 154 3.78 -3.94 8.90
C THR A 154 3.61 -5.00 7.83
N VAL A 155 4.25 -4.80 6.67
CA VAL A 155 4.33 -5.77 5.58
C VAL A 155 5.62 -6.56 5.70
N ILE A 156 5.49 -7.88 5.85
CA ILE A 156 6.62 -8.80 5.99
C ILE A 156 6.58 -9.74 4.79
N SER A 157 7.56 -9.65 3.90
CA SER A 157 7.70 -10.59 2.79
C SER A 157 8.70 -11.68 3.12
N ILE A 158 8.30 -12.92 2.86
CA ILE A 158 9.13 -14.11 2.99
C ILE A 158 9.50 -14.57 1.59
N TYR A 159 10.79 -14.68 1.33
CA TYR A 159 11.31 -15.10 0.05
C TYR A 159 12.39 -16.19 0.23
N SER A 160 12.42 -17.13 -0.70
CA SER A 160 13.52 -18.07 -0.83
C SER A 160 13.83 -18.31 -2.31
N PRO A 161 15.10 -18.20 -2.72
CA PRO A 161 15.51 -18.58 -4.07
C PRO A 161 15.51 -20.11 -4.28
N VAL A 162 15.39 -20.89 -3.19
CA VAL A 162 15.51 -22.34 -3.22
C VAL A 162 14.14 -22.99 -3.04
N LYS A 163 13.74 -23.82 -4.02
CA LYS A 163 12.50 -24.59 -3.96
C LYS A 163 12.56 -25.61 -2.82
N GLY A 164 11.49 -25.70 -2.03
CA GLY A 164 11.42 -26.66 -0.91
C GLY A 164 12.19 -26.23 0.34
N SER A 165 12.64 -24.98 0.44
CA SER A 165 13.32 -24.40 1.59
C SER A 165 12.45 -24.33 2.88
N GLY A 166 11.15 -24.55 2.77
CA GLY A 166 10.21 -24.37 3.88
C GLY A 166 9.74 -22.92 4.06
N SER A 167 10.01 -22.01 3.11
CA SER A 167 9.61 -20.61 3.20
C SER A 167 8.12 -20.41 3.47
N SER A 168 7.25 -21.13 2.77
CA SER A 168 5.79 -21.08 3.00
C SER A 168 5.38 -21.58 4.37
N THR A 169 6.03 -22.67 4.84
CA THR A 169 5.81 -23.19 6.21
C THR A 169 6.26 -22.18 7.26
N TYR A 170 7.39 -21.54 7.03
CA TYR A 170 7.88 -20.48 7.89
C TYR A 170 6.92 -19.29 7.91
N ALA A 171 6.50 -18.82 6.75
CA ALA A 171 5.64 -17.65 6.60
C ALA A 171 4.32 -17.76 7.35
N ILE A 172 3.65 -18.93 7.26
CA ILE A 172 2.41 -19.12 8.00
C ILE A 172 2.63 -19.24 9.50
N ASN A 173 3.67 -19.96 9.93
CA ASN A 173 3.97 -20.07 11.35
C ASN A 173 4.33 -18.71 11.94
N LEU A 174 4.99 -17.84 11.17
CA LEU A 174 5.23 -16.44 11.55
C LEU A 174 3.90 -15.71 11.73
N ALA A 175 2.96 -15.82 10.77
CA ALA A 175 1.66 -15.16 10.85
C ALA A 175 0.87 -15.62 12.09
N LEU A 176 0.85 -16.93 12.37
CA LEU A 176 0.21 -17.52 13.55
C LEU A 176 0.87 -17.05 14.85
N SER A 177 2.21 -17.01 14.89
CA SER A 177 2.95 -16.53 16.05
C SER A 177 2.70 -15.07 16.34
N LEU A 178 2.69 -14.23 15.28
CA LEU A 178 2.36 -12.81 15.42
C LEU A 178 0.95 -12.59 15.97
N GLU A 179 -0.04 -13.37 15.52
CA GLU A 179 -1.40 -13.29 16.07
C GLU A 179 -1.41 -13.66 17.55
N ARG A 180 -0.81 -14.80 17.88
CA ARG A 180 -0.75 -15.32 19.25
C ARG A 180 -0.07 -14.34 20.22
N GLU A 181 1.04 -13.73 19.80
CA GLU A 181 1.83 -12.84 20.66
C GLU A 181 1.25 -11.42 20.74
N THR A 182 0.58 -10.95 19.68
CA THR A 182 0.12 -9.57 19.60
C THR A 182 -1.38 -9.40 19.75
N GLY A 183 -2.18 -10.46 19.51
CA GLY A 183 -3.64 -10.39 19.44
C GLY A 183 -4.16 -9.45 18.33
N LYS A 184 -3.30 -9.09 17.38
CA LYS A 184 -3.64 -8.13 16.32
C LYS A 184 -4.19 -8.83 15.08
N LYS A 185 -4.88 -8.07 14.23
CA LYS A 185 -5.44 -8.58 12.98
C LYS A 185 -4.34 -8.81 11.95
N ILE A 186 -4.21 -10.04 11.48
CA ILE A 186 -3.15 -10.50 10.57
C ILE A 186 -3.77 -11.14 9.33
N ILE A 187 -3.15 -10.89 8.18
CA ILE A 187 -3.43 -11.61 6.95
C ILE A 187 -2.16 -12.29 6.43
N PHE A 188 -2.30 -13.55 6.05
CA PHE A 188 -1.32 -14.29 5.29
C PHE A 188 -1.72 -14.28 3.81
N VAL A 189 -0.81 -13.86 2.94
CA VAL A 189 -1.01 -13.76 1.50
C VAL A 189 -0.02 -14.66 0.80
N SER A 190 -0.51 -15.67 0.08
CA SER A 190 0.34 -16.46 -0.82
C SER A 190 0.23 -15.90 -2.24
N ILE A 191 1.36 -15.56 -2.83
CA ILE A 191 1.42 -15.02 -4.19
C ILE A 191 2.06 -16.05 -5.10
N ASN A 192 1.33 -16.43 -6.18
CA ASN A 192 1.76 -17.45 -7.12
C ASN A 192 1.62 -16.96 -8.56
N PRO A 193 2.53 -17.34 -9.50
CA PRO A 193 2.35 -17.05 -10.91
C PRO A 193 1.19 -17.85 -11.49
N SER A 194 0.42 -17.26 -12.42
CA SER A 194 -0.73 -17.90 -13.08
C SER A 194 -0.35 -19.12 -13.91
N SER A 195 0.92 -19.25 -14.33
CA SER A 195 1.44 -20.36 -15.14
C SER A 195 1.67 -21.64 -14.34
N LYS A 196 1.67 -21.58 -13.02
CA LYS A 196 1.79 -22.77 -12.16
C LYS A 196 0.41 -23.14 -11.62
N GLU A 197 0.07 -24.43 -11.71
CA GLU A 197 -1.03 -24.96 -10.89
C GLU A 197 -0.76 -24.49 -9.47
N SER A 198 -1.68 -23.67 -8.95
CA SER A 198 -1.56 -23.15 -7.60
C SER A 198 -1.42 -24.34 -6.67
N THR A 199 -0.20 -24.57 -6.19
CA THR A 199 0.01 -25.54 -5.12
C THR A 199 -0.88 -25.07 -3.97
N PRO A 200 -1.85 -25.90 -3.54
CA PRO A 200 -2.61 -25.57 -2.35
C PRO A 200 -1.59 -25.28 -1.28
N VAL A 201 -1.75 -24.16 -0.57
CA VAL A 201 -0.88 -23.88 0.56
C VAL A 201 -0.85 -25.14 1.41
N PRO A 202 0.30 -25.84 1.58
CA PRO A 202 0.33 -27.15 2.19
C PRO A 202 0.16 -27.00 3.70
N PHE A 203 -1.09 -26.88 4.17
CA PHE A 203 -1.39 -26.90 5.59
C PHE A 203 -2.03 -28.21 5.98
N ALA A 204 -1.20 -29.09 6.46
CA ALA A 204 -1.60 -30.06 7.46
C ALA A 204 -1.44 -29.41 8.86
N ILE A 205 -2.32 -28.47 9.22
CA ILE A 205 -2.54 -28.14 10.61
C ILE A 205 -3.71 -29.02 11.06
N GLY A 206 -3.40 -30.15 11.69
CA GLY A 206 -4.41 -31.13 12.07
C GLY A 206 -5.01 -31.89 10.88
N GLU A 207 -5.78 -32.93 11.13
CA GLU A 207 -6.41 -33.78 10.13
C GLU A 207 -7.07 -32.95 9.03
N ALA A 208 -6.62 -33.17 7.79
CA ALA A 208 -6.90 -32.42 6.60
C ALA A 208 -8.36 -31.91 6.51
N SER A 209 -8.59 -30.68 6.89
CA SER A 209 -9.88 -30.06 6.69
C SER A 209 -10.02 -29.71 5.20
N PRO A 210 -11.04 -30.21 4.48
CA PRO A 210 -11.25 -29.92 3.05
C PRO A 210 -11.48 -28.42 2.75
N GLN A 211 -11.67 -27.59 3.76
CA GLN A 211 -12.01 -26.17 3.69
C GLN A 211 -10.87 -25.26 3.20
N TRP A 212 -9.64 -25.77 3.13
CA TRP A 212 -8.45 -25.01 2.71
C TRP A 212 -8.25 -24.92 1.20
N LYS A 213 -9.09 -25.56 0.40
CA LYS A 213 -9.08 -25.47 -1.06
C LYS A 213 -9.81 -24.20 -1.52
N HIS A 214 -9.30 -23.02 -1.13
CA HIS A 214 -9.81 -21.78 -1.73
C HIS A 214 -9.16 -21.60 -3.11
N PRO A 215 -9.97 -21.46 -4.18
CA PRO A 215 -9.41 -21.20 -5.49
C PRO A 215 -8.62 -19.89 -5.46
N PRO A 216 -7.47 -19.82 -6.11
CA PRO A 216 -6.69 -18.60 -6.20
C PRO A 216 -7.48 -17.53 -6.94
N VAL A 217 -7.32 -16.29 -6.52
CA VAL A 217 -7.97 -15.13 -7.13
C VAL A 217 -6.94 -14.34 -7.95
N ASN A 218 -7.32 -13.95 -9.16
CA ASN A 218 -6.42 -13.16 -10.00
C ASN A 218 -6.25 -11.76 -9.43
N LEU A 219 -4.99 -11.32 -9.28
CA LEU A 219 -4.61 -10.03 -8.70
C LEU A 219 -5.28 -8.86 -9.41
N SER A 220 -5.32 -8.84 -10.74
CA SER A 220 -5.92 -7.75 -11.53
C SER A 220 -7.41 -7.55 -11.22
N GLN A 221 -8.10 -8.60 -10.78
CA GLN A 221 -9.52 -8.55 -10.45
C GLN A 221 -9.82 -7.96 -9.08
N ILE A 222 -8.87 -8.01 -8.13
CA ILE A 222 -9.07 -7.60 -6.74
C ILE A 222 -8.29 -6.35 -6.35
N ALA A 223 -7.19 -6.03 -7.03
CA ALA A 223 -6.29 -4.94 -6.66
C ALA A 223 -6.97 -3.56 -6.66
N HIS A 224 -7.99 -3.37 -7.48
CA HIS A 224 -8.72 -2.11 -7.64
C HIS A 224 -10.15 -2.16 -7.11
N ASP A 225 -10.58 -3.30 -6.55
CA ASP A 225 -11.92 -3.52 -6.01
C ASP A 225 -11.83 -4.04 -4.57
N PRO A 226 -11.89 -3.14 -3.56
CA PRO A 226 -11.81 -3.52 -2.15
C PRO A 226 -12.90 -4.49 -1.70
N ASP A 227 -14.12 -4.39 -2.26
CA ASP A 227 -15.23 -5.26 -1.87
C ASP A 227 -15.02 -6.67 -2.41
N ARG A 228 -14.52 -6.79 -3.64
CA ARG A 228 -14.16 -8.08 -4.23
C ARG A 228 -12.98 -8.70 -3.50
N MET A 229 -11.97 -7.92 -3.13
CA MET A 229 -10.86 -8.38 -2.32
C MET A 229 -11.34 -8.95 -0.98
N ARG A 230 -12.21 -8.22 -0.26
CA ARG A 230 -12.77 -8.67 1.03
C ARG A 230 -13.55 -9.99 0.93
N LYS A 231 -14.30 -10.18 -0.17
CA LYS A 231 -15.04 -11.43 -0.44
C LYS A 231 -14.12 -12.61 -0.76
N SER A 232 -12.90 -12.34 -1.23
CA SER A 232 -11.91 -13.35 -1.58
C SER A 232 -11.03 -13.77 -0.38
N ILE A 233 -11.15 -13.08 0.75
CA ILE A 233 -10.41 -13.41 1.96
C ILE A 233 -11.10 -14.55 2.69
N LEU A 234 -10.35 -15.63 2.92
CA LEU A 234 -10.80 -16.76 3.74
C LEU A 234 -10.64 -16.41 5.21
N ARG A 235 -11.75 -16.34 5.91
CA ARG A 235 -11.81 -16.17 7.36
C ARG A 235 -12.13 -17.53 7.99
N ASN A 236 -11.32 -17.93 8.93
CA ASN A 236 -11.45 -19.24 9.58
C ASN A 236 -11.21 -19.15 11.09
N ASP A 237 -11.35 -20.30 11.78
CA ASP A 237 -11.24 -20.38 13.23
C ASP A 237 -9.80 -20.25 13.76
N ILE A 238 -8.79 -20.20 12.88
CA ILE A 238 -7.37 -20.09 13.28
C ILE A 238 -6.90 -18.65 13.55
N LYS A 239 -7.83 -17.70 13.59
CA LYS A 239 -7.61 -16.29 13.96
C LYS A 239 -6.75 -15.46 13.02
N ILE A 240 -6.24 -16.03 11.91
CA ILE A 240 -5.60 -15.28 10.84
C ILE A 240 -6.44 -15.36 9.57
N ASP A 241 -6.50 -14.26 8.83
CA ASP A 241 -7.14 -14.22 7.52
C ASP A 241 -6.16 -14.71 6.44
N LEU A 242 -6.67 -15.40 5.41
CA LEU A 242 -5.87 -15.99 4.34
C LEU A 242 -6.31 -15.50 2.98
N LEU A 243 -5.37 -15.26 2.09
CA LEU A 243 -5.64 -14.88 0.71
C LEU A 243 -4.63 -15.53 -0.23
N ASN A 244 -5.13 -16.29 -1.20
CA ASN A 244 -4.32 -16.91 -2.24
C ASN A 244 -4.50 -16.12 -3.54
N VAL A 245 -3.41 -15.58 -4.08
CA VAL A 245 -3.42 -14.69 -5.23
C VAL A 245 -2.57 -15.28 -6.34
N VAL A 246 -3.10 -15.28 -7.55
CA VAL A 246 -2.34 -15.55 -8.77
C VAL A 246 -2.28 -14.30 -9.64
N PHE A 247 -1.20 -14.14 -10.36
CA PHE A 247 -1.03 -13.01 -11.24
C PHE A 247 -0.16 -13.34 -12.46
N ASP A 248 -0.34 -12.57 -13.53
CA ASP A 248 0.47 -12.58 -14.74
C ASP A 248 1.51 -11.44 -14.69
N LEU A 249 2.60 -11.58 -15.46
CA LEU A 249 3.65 -10.54 -15.58
C LEU A 249 3.09 -9.13 -15.91
N LYS A 250 1.94 -9.07 -16.58
CA LYS A 250 1.25 -7.84 -16.96
C LYS A 250 0.64 -7.10 -15.75
N ASP A 251 0.45 -7.81 -14.64
CA ASP A 251 -0.24 -7.31 -13.45
C ASP A 251 0.70 -6.73 -12.38
N ALA A 252 2.00 -6.64 -12.65
CA ALA A 252 3.00 -6.15 -11.69
C ALA A 252 2.66 -4.75 -11.12
N ALA A 253 2.02 -3.89 -11.91
CA ALA A 253 1.55 -2.58 -11.45
C ALA A 253 0.41 -2.65 -10.43
N ALA A 254 -0.32 -3.77 -10.35
CA ALA A 254 -1.42 -3.98 -9.43
C ALA A 254 -0.96 -4.38 -8.02
N ILE A 255 0.29 -4.82 -7.84
CA ILE A 255 0.82 -5.27 -6.54
C ILE A 255 0.83 -4.15 -5.51
N SER A 256 1.31 -2.97 -5.87
CA SER A 256 1.41 -1.84 -4.95
C SER A 256 0.03 -1.38 -4.42
N PRO A 257 -1.00 -1.12 -5.24
CA PRO A 257 -2.34 -0.83 -4.74
C PRO A 257 -2.97 -1.99 -3.96
N PHE A 258 -2.68 -3.23 -4.32
CA PHE A 258 -3.15 -4.41 -3.59
C PHE A 258 -2.59 -4.47 -2.16
N ILE A 259 -1.26 -4.41 -2.00
CA ILE A 259 -0.63 -4.42 -0.67
C ILE A 259 -1.09 -3.21 0.15
N SER A 260 -1.19 -2.02 -0.45
CA SER A 260 -1.71 -0.83 0.22
C SER A 260 -3.14 -1.03 0.76
N ALA A 261 -4.02 -1.68 -0.01
CA ALA A 261 -5.38 -1.96 0.45
C ALA A 261 -5.41 -2.92 1.66
N LEU A 262 -4.50 -3.88 1.72
CA LEU A 262 -4.38 -4.78 2.88
C LEU A 262 -3.86 -4.05 4.13
N THR A 263 -2.93 -3.10 3.98
CA THR A 263 -2.40 -2.34 5.11
C THR A 263 -3.45 -1.43 5.78
N ASP A 264 -4.54 -1.11 5.09
CA ASP A 264 -5.67 -0.36 5.67
C ASP A 264 -6.47 -1.18 6.67
N GLU A 265 -6.50 -2.52 6.51
CA GLU A 265 -7.34 -3.42 7.30
C GLU A 265 -6.57 -4.26 8.33
N TYR A 266 -5.29 -4.57 8.06
CA TYR A 266 -4.47 -5.48 8.84
C TYR A 266 -3.31 -4.77 9.53
N HIS A 267 -2.90 -5.26 10.71
CA HIS A 267 -1.71 -4.77 11.41
C HIS A 267 -0.45 -5.45 10.89
N TYR A 268 -0.56 -6.72 10.50
CA TYR A 268 0.52 -7.43 9.83
C TYR A 268 0.01 -8.06 8.55
N VAL A 269 0.76 -7.85 7.48
CA VAL A 269 0.55 -8.48 6.17
C VAL A 269 1.77 -9.35 5.92
N VAL A 270 1.62 -10.66 6.09
CA VAL A 270 2.70 -11.64 5.82
C VAL A 270 2.53 -12.16 4.41
N VAL A 271 3.51 -11.91 3.55
CA VAL A 271 3.47 -12.24 2.12
C VAL A 271 4.46 -13.37 1.86
N ASP A 272 3.95 -14.50 1.41
CA ASP A 272 4.74 -15.64 0.94
C ASP A 272 4.96 -15.52 -0.56
N LEU A 273 6.22 -15.42 -0.97
CA LEU A 273 6.62 -15.18 -2.36
C LEU A 273 7.12 -16.46 -3.02
N PRO A 274 6.86 -16.64 -4.34
CA PRO A 274 7.39 -17.76 -5.09
C PRO A 274 8.92 -17.69 -5.21
N ASN A 275 9.56 -18.83 -5.46
CA ASN A 275 11.00 -18.97 -5.62
C ASN A 275 11.53 -18.55 -6.99
N GLU A 276 10.94 -17.54 -7.60
CA GLU A 276 11.30 -17.02 -8.92
C GLU A 276 12.06 -15.70 -8.79
N LYS A 277 12.88 -15.35 -9.82
CA LYS A 277 13.69 -14.11 -9.82
C LYS A 277 13.12 -13.05 -10.77
N ASP A 278 11.80 -12.95 -10.83
CA ASP A 278 11.09 -12.05 -11.75
C ASP A 278 10.53 -10.81 -11.04
N ASP A 279 10.07 -9.85 -11.83
CA ASP A 279 9.49 -8.58 -11.35
C ASP A 279 8.35 -8.76 -10.34
N PHE A 280 7.63 -9.87 -10.38
CA PHE A 280 6.57 -10.14 -9.42
C PHE A 280 7.06 -10.58 -8.03
N VAL A 281 8.31 -10.93 -7.90
CA VAL A 281 8.98 -11.08 -6.59
C VAL A 281 9.56 -9.75 -6.15
N LEU A 282 10.22 -9.02 -7.06
CA LEU A 282 10.84 -7.75 -6.73
C LEU A 282 9.83 -6.68 -6.29
N LYS A 283 8.66 -6.60 -6.95
CA LYS A 283 7.63 -5.61 -6.61
C LYS A 283 7.07 -5.76 -5.20
N PRO A 284 6.63 -6.94 -4.72
CA PRO A 284 6.26 -7.12 -3.30
C PRO A 284 7.40 -6.81 -2.35
N LEU A 285 8.65 -7.19 -2.67
CA LEU A 285 9.81 -6.89 -1.83
C LEU A 285 10.01 -5.39 -1.62
N THR A 286 9.83 -4.56 -2.68
CA THR A 286 9.91 -3.10 -2.57
C THR A 286 8.76 -2.48 -1.76
N GLN A 287 7.64 -3.20 -1.63
CA GLN A 287 6.49 -2.78 -0.82
C GLN A 287 6.60 -3.20 0.65
N SER A 288 7.59 -4.00 1.00
CA SER A 288 7.74 -4.58 2.32
C SER A 288 8.52 -3.68 3.28
N ASP A 289 8.11 -3.69 4.55
CA ASP A 289 8.85 -3.07 5.64
C ASP A 289 10.00 -3.97 6.09
N LEU A 290 9.73 -5.29 6.08
CA LEU A 290 10.69 -6.31 6.45
C LEU A 290 10.70 -7.41 5.38
N VAL A 291 11.89 -7.79 4.96
CA VAL A 291 12.11 -8.95 4.08
C VAL A 291 12.89 -10.00 4.87
N GLN A 292 12.34 -11.21 4.90
CA GLN A 292 13.01 -12.37 5.50
C GLN A 292 13.39 -13.35 4.39
N LEU A 293 14.68 -13.57 4.26
CA LEU A 293 15.27 -14.47 3.29
C LEU A 293 15.47 -15.84 3.95
N ILE A 294 14.84 -16.87 3.39
CA ILE A 294 15.00 -18.25 3.84
C ILE A 294 15.97 -18.95 2.91
N ILE A 295 17.11 -19.33 3.42
CA ILE A 295 18.18 -20.03 2.72
C ILE A 295 18.57 -21.30 3.49
N TRP A 296 19.09 -22.29 2.77
CA TRP A 296 19.76 -23.43 3.40
C TRP A 296 21.22 -23.08 3.63
N ASP A 297 21.81 -23.65 4.65
CA ASP A 297 23.22 -23.51 4.95
C ASP A 297 24.08 -24.40 4.01
N ARG A 298 24.01 -24.11 2.70
CA ARG A 298 24.80 -24.73 1.63
C ARG A 298 25.49 -23.65 0.83
N GLU A 299 26.78 -23.82 0.56
CA GLU A 299 27.60 -22.85 -0.21
C GLU A 299 27.01 -22.50 -1.57
N GLU A 300 26.32 -23.44 -2.22
CA GLU A 300 25.66 -23.23 -3.52
C GLU A 300 24.45 -22.29 -3.42
N ASP A 301 23.72 -22.33 -2.33
CA ASP A 301 22.52 -21.51 -2.10
C ASP A 301 22.89 -20.06 -1.76
N LEU A 302 24.04 -19.86 -1.10
CA LEU A 302 24.57 -18.52 -0.78
C LEU A 302 25.05 -17.76 -2.03
N LYS A 303 25.40 -18.47 -3.11
CA LYS A 303 25.80 -17.85 -4.39
C LYS A 303 24.61 -17.46 -5.26
N MET A 304 23.40 -17.92 -4.92
CA MET A 304 22.16 -17.61 -5.65
C MET A 304 21.42 -16.39 -5.09
N THR A 305 21.88 -15.82 -3.99
CA THR A 305 21.36 -14.62 -3.34
C THR A 305 22.09 -13.37 -3.78
#